data_f1b214cf4f59c784c459b37ffdab9503
#
_entry.id   f1b214cf4f59c784c459b37ffdab9503
#
_cell.length_a   1.000
_cell.length_b   1.000
_cell.length_c   1.000
_cell.angle_alpha   90.00
_cell.angle_beta   90.00
_cell.angle_gamma   90.00
#
_symmetry.space_group_name_H-M   'P 1'
#
loop_
_entity.id
_entity.type
_entity.pdbx_description
1 polymer ?
#
loop_
_entity_poly.entity_id
_entity_poly.type
_entity_poly.pdbx_seq_one_letter_code
_entity_poly.pdbx_strand_id
1 'polypeptide(L)'
;MNVPEQPWTLMYRIYRDIFPTVSFYLRKWKERANTIPNEELRKQALASIDTKTFHCEGGSIFALLSGEHKDEVIRFVVAYQTISDYLDNLCDRSTSLDPVDFEALHESMIHALTPGAIHVNYYRYRAEQDDGGYLSALVETCQDVLEKAPKFHFIQDALIELARYYCDLQVHKHVKVDERVPRLKAWHSKHQKSLPEMSWYEFSACAGSTLGIFCLVSYAFGNQCSKELVHTVKEGYFPWVQGLHILLDYLVDQEEDRLGGDLNFCSYYDNNQHLLERFTHFVKQADKSIRALPNYKFHRLINRGLLGIYLADQKVRKDQQTKEAADKIIRLGGGSTLFFYLNRKLYERLKMSSG
;
A
#
# COMPACT_ATOMS: atom_id res chain seq x y z
N MET A 1 7.27 -17.62 -17.63
CA MET A 1 6.26 -18.40 -16.82
C MET A 1 4.93 -17.72 -16.94
N ASN A 2 3.80 -18.49 -17.02
CA ASN A 2 2.49 -17.88 -17.15
C ASN A 2 2.03 -17.20 -15.85
N VAL A 3 1.42 -16.03 -15.96
CA VAL A 3 0.79 -15.29 -14.85
C VAL A 3 -0.40 -16.10 -14.33
N PRO A 4 -0.57 -16.26 -13.00
CA PRO A 4 -1.68 -17.04 -12.44
C PRO A 4 -3.05 -16.46 -12.77
N GLU A 5 -3.99 -17.32 -13.18
CA GLU A 5 -5.37 -16.94 -13.52
C GLU A 5 -6.41 -17.59 -12.59
N GLN A 6 -5.97 -18.46 -11.65
CA GLN A 6 -6.85 -19.16 -10.73
C GLN A 6 -6.39 -18.94 -9.28
N PRO A 7 -7.30 -18.88 -8.31
CA PRO A 7 -6.95 -18.60 -6.91
C PRO A 7 -5.90 -19.56 -6.33
N TRP A 8 -6.03 -20.86 -6.58
CA TRP A 8 -5.10 -21.87 -6.07
C TRP A 8 -3.71 -21.80 -6.70
N THR A 9 -3.62 -21.48 -8.01
CA THR A 9 -2.32 -21.29 -8.67
C THR A 9 -1.65 -20.01 -8.17
N LEU A 10 -2.41 -18.96 -7.91
CA LEU A 10 -1.91 -17.74 -7.31
C LEU A 10 -1.37 -18.01 -5.91
N MET A 11 -2.14 -18.67 -5.03
CA MET A 11 -1.69 -18.99 -3.68
C MET A 11 -0.45 -19.88 -3.67
N TYR A 12 -0.41 -20.90 -4.53
CA TYR A 12 0.79 -21.74 -4.67
C TYR A 12 2.04 -20.93 -5.02
N ARG A 13 1.91 -19.99 -5.97
CA ARG A 13 3.02 -19.11 -6.38
C ARG A 13 3.41 -18.12 -5.26
N ILE A 14 2.45 -17.61 -4.51
CA ILE A 14 2.70 -16.73 -3.35
C ILE A 14 3.54 -17.48 -2.31
N TYR A 15 3.13 -18.67 -1.89
CA TYR A 15 3.86 -19.45 -0.87
C TYR A 15 5.23 -19.92 -1.35
N ARG A 16 5.35 -20.31 -2.63
CA ARG A 16 6.60 -20.85 -3.17
C ARG A 16 7.60 -19.78 -3.56
N ASP A 17 7.14 -18.71 -4.23
CA ASP A 17 8.02 -17.75 -4.92
C ASP A 17 8.10 -16.40 -4.19
N ILE A 18 7.00 -15.92 -3.58
CA ILE A 18 6.91 -14.56 -3.03
C ILE A 18 7.35 -14.53 -1.57
N PHE A 19 6.67 -15.25 -0.69
CA PHE A 19 6.92 -15.19 0.75
C PHE A 19 8.37 -15.49 1.15
N PRO A 20 9.06 -16.53 0.61
CA PRO A 20 10.45 -16.78 0.97
C PRO A 20 11.38 -15.61 0.57
N THR A 21 11.16 -15.01 -0.60
CA THR A 21 11.99 -13.89 -1.08
C THR A 21 11.72 -12.61 -0.28
N VAL A 22 10.45 -12.32 0.03
CA VAL A 22 10.09 -11.19 0.90
C VAL A 22 10.73 -11.34 2.28
N SER A 23 10.59 -12.53 2.89
CA SER A 23 11.19 -12.82 4.21
C SER A 23 12.72 -12.68 4.20
N PHE A 24 13.38 -13.04 3.09
CA PHE A 24 14.83 -12.86 2.93
C PHE A 24 15.21 -11.38 2.95
N TYR A 25 14.52 -10.51 2.19
CA TYR A 25 14.82 -9.08 2.15
C TYR A 25 14.43 -8.36 3.43
N LEU A 26 13.29 -8.67 4.04
CA LEU A 26 12.88 -8.10 5.32
C LEU A 26 13.86 -8.43 6.45
N ARG A 27 14.39 -9.66 6.49
CA ARG A 27 15.43 -10.02 7.46
C ARG A 27 16.67 -9.16 7.31
N LYS A 28 17.14 -8.92 6.08
CA LYS A 28 18.28 -8.02 5.83
C LYS A 28 18.01 -6.60 6.31
N TRP A 29 16.82 -6.08 6.04
CA TRP A 29 16.44 -4.75 6.52
C TRP A 29 16.30 -4.70 8.04
N LYS A 30 15.81 -5.76 8.67
CA LYS A 30 15.75 -5.88 10.13
C LYS A 30 17.14 -5.91 10.76
N GLU A 31 18.08 -6.66 10.17
CA GLU A 31 19.50 -6.66 10.59
C GLU A 31 20.08 -5.26 10.51
N ARG A 32 19.85 -4.54 9.42
CA ARG A 32 20.33 -3.16 9.26
C ARG A 32 19.62 -2.18 10.21
N ALA A 33 18.32 -2.31 10.42
CA ALA A 33 17.57 -1.48 11.37
C ALA A 33 18.10 -1.62 12.80
N ASN A 34 18.58 -2.81 13.21
CA ASN A 34 19.22 -3.01 14.51
C ASN A 34 20.51 -2.20 14.71
N THR A 35 21.15 -1.76 13.62
CA THR A 35 22.39 -0.94 13.68
C THR A 35 22.15 0.55 13.68
N ILE A 36 20.91 1.02 13.61
CA ILE A 36 20.55 2.44 13.67
C ILE A 36 21.04 3.03 15.01
N PRO A 37 21.88 4.09 15.01
CA PRO A 37 22.43 4.64 16.24
C PRO A 37 21.37 5.27 17.14
N ASN A 38 20.48 6.09 16.57
CA ASN A 38 19.40 6.72 17.32
C ASN A 38 18.35 5.69 17.76
N GLU A 39 18.07 5.65 19.08
CA GLU A 39 17.20 4.64 19.69
C GLU A 39 15.75 4.74 19.20
N GLU A 40 15.21 5.95 19.06
CA GLU A 40 13.82 6.14 18.61
C GLU A 40 13.67 5.75 17.13
N LEU A 41 14.58 6.19 16.26
CA LEU A 41 14.56 5.79 14.85
C LEU A 41 14.70 4.27 14.69
N ARG A 42 15.58 3.63 15.47
CA ARG A 42 15.76 2.18 15.50
C ARG A 42 14.47 1.47 15.92
N LYS A 43 13.84 1.93 17.01
CA LYS A 43 12.58 1.37 17.51
C LYS A 43 11.46 1.44 16.46
N GLN A 44 11.29 2.58 15.80
CA GLN A 44 10.25 2.74 14.78
C GLN A 44 10.54 1.92 13.52
N ALA A 45 11.80 1.81 13.10
CA ALA A 45 12.19 0.96 11.96
C ALA A 45 11.91 -0.54 12.24
N LEU A 46 12.27 -1.01 13.42
CA LEU A 46 12.00 -2.41 13.81
C LEU A 46 10.50 -2.69 13.96
N ALA A 47 9.77 -1.79 14.60
CA ALA A 47 8.33 -1.92 14.78
C ALA A 47 7.60 -1.97 13.43
N SER A 48 7.97 -1.13 12.46
CA SER A 48 7.35 -1.12 11.12
C SER A 48 7.56 -2.46 10.40
N ILE A 49 8.76 -3.05 10.47
CA ILE A 49 9.04 -4.37 9.87
C ILE A 49 8.22 -5.46 10.57
N ASP A 50 8.18 -5.47 11.91
CA ASP A 50 7.55 -6.55 12.68
C ASP A 50 6.04 -6.55 12.57
N THR A 51 5.41 -5.39 12.46
CA THR A 51 3.94 -5.26 12.44
C THR A 51 3.35 -5.21 11.03
N LYS A 52 4.11 -4.74 10.03
CA LYS A 52 3.61 -4.46 8.67
C LYS A 52 4.18 -5.37 7.58
N THR A 53 4.79 -6.53 7.94
CA THR A 53 5.32 -7.53 6.98
C THR A 53 4.32 -7.86 5.86
N PHE A 54 3.04 -7.94 6.17
CA PHE A 54 2.01 -8.32 5.20
C PHE A 54 1.83 -7.30 4.05
N HIS A 55 2.20 -6.02 4.25
CA HIS A 55 2.22 -5.03 3.17
C HIS A 55 3.25 -5.37 2.10
N CYS A 56 4.47 -5.74 2.53
CA CYS A 56 5.52 -6.22 1.64
C CYS A 56 5.11 -7.52 0.93
N GLU A 57 4.48 -8.45 1.65
CA GLU A 57 3.97 -9.70 1.10
C GLU A 57 2.90 -9.45 0.02
N GLY A 58 1.91 -8.60 0.32
CA GLY A 58 0.83 -8.25 -0.59
C GLY A 58 1.30 -7.48 -1.83
N GLY A 59 2.15 -6.46 -1.63
CA GLY A 59 2.72 -5.68 -2.73
C GLY A 59 3.61 -6.50 -3.65
N SER A 60 4.37 -7.46 -3.10
CA SER A 60 5.28 -8.30 -3.88
C SER A 60 4.57 -9.31 -4.80
N ILE A 61 3.26 -9.52 -4.66
CA ILE A 61 2.48 -10.40 -5.55
C ILE A 61 2.56 -9.90 -7.01
N PHE A 62 2.65 -8.58 -7.22
CA PHE A 62 2.80 -7.99 -8.55
C PHE A 62 4.06 -8.43 -9.28
N ALA A 63 5.12 -8.86 -8.58
CA ALA A 63 6.33 -9.39 -9.18
C ALA A 63 6.06 -10.61 -10.09
N LEU A 64 4.93 -11.28 -9.94
CA LEU A 64 4.51 -12.35 -10.86
C LEU A 64 4.25 -11.87 -12.30
N LEU A 65 4.10 -10.57 -12.52
CA LEU A 65 3.96 -9.95 -13.85
C LEU A 65 5.30 -9.72 -14.55
N SER A 66 6.42 -9.68 -13.80
CA SER A 66 7.75 -9.34 -14.33
C SER A 66 8.54 -10.52 -14.90
N GLY A 67 7.96 -11.72 -14.96
CA GLY A 67 8.58 -12.90 -15.53
C GLY A 67 9.83 -13.36 -14.77
N GLU A 68 11.01 -13.23 -15.38
CA GLU A 68 12.31 -13.64 -14.80
C GLU A 68 12.82 -12.65 -13.76
N HIS A 69 12.37 -11.40 -13.81
CA HIS A 69 12.80 -10.30 -12.94
C HIS A 69 12.03 -10.21 -11.61
N LYS A 70 11.46 -11.33 -11.15
CA LYS A 70 10.67 -11.34 -9.92
C LYS A 70 11.47 -10.90 -8.69
N ASP A 71 12.72 -11.31 -8.60
CA ASP A 71 13.59 -11.01 -7.46
C ASP A 71 13.88 -9.51 -7.36
N GLU A 72 14.21 -8.87 -8.49
CA GLU A 72 14.43 -7.43 -8.57
C GLU A 72 13.17 -6.65 -8.16
N VAL A 73 12.00 -7.06 -8.67
CA VAL A 73 10.75 -6.40 -8.33
C VAL A 73 10.40 -6.59 -6.86
N ILE A 74 10.58 -7.78 -6.28
CA ILE A 74 10.37 -8.02 -4.85
C ILE A 74 11.35 -7.16 -4.03
N ARG A 75 12.61 -7.08 -4.42
CA ARG A 75 13.61 -6.23 -3.77
C ARG A 75 13.17 -4.77 -3.74
N PHE A 76 12.65 -4.26 -4.86
CA PHE A 76 12.08 -2.91 -4.95
C PHE A 76 10.87 -2.75 -4.01
N VAL A 77 9.89 -3.65 -4.13
CA VAL A 77 8.64 -3.57 -3.34
C VAL A 77 8.94 -3.58 -1.85
N VAL A 78 9.81 -4.48 -1.39
CA VAL A 78 10.19 -4.57 0.02
C VAL A 78 10.89 -3.30 0.48
N ALA A 79 11.82 -2.74 -0.30
CA ALA A 79 12.51 -1.52 0.06
C ALA A 79 11.54 -0.32 0.09
N TYR A 80 10.74 -0.12 -0.95
CA TYR A 80 9.81 1.01 -1.06
C TYR A 80 8.70 0.95 -0.01
N GLN A 81 8.14 -0.23 0.22
CA GLN A 81 7.12 -0.42 1.27
C GLN A 81 7.71 -0.24 2.66
N THR A 82 8.97 -0.67 2.89
CA THR A 82 9.64 -0.43 4.17
C THR A 82 9.86 1.07 4.41
N ILE A 83 10.18 1.87 3.37
CA ILE A 83 10.19 3.35 3.49
C ILE A 83 8.81 3.83 3.94
N SER A 84 7.75 3.46 3.20
CA SER A 84 6.38 3.86 3.48
C SER A 84 5.96 3.56 4.93
N ASP A 85 6.15 2.32 5.38
CA ASP A 85 5.74 1.85 6.70
C ASP A 85 6.59 2.48 7.84
N TYR A 86 7.87 2.72 7.58
CA TYR A 86 8.76 3.39 8.53
C TYR A 86 8.40 4.86 8.71
N LEU A 87 8.15 5.59 7.60
CA LEU A 87 7.75 6.99 7.66
C LEU A 87 6.38 7.16 8.33
N ASP A 88 5.43 6.27 8.06
CA ASP A 88 4.12 6.26 8.70
C ASP A 88 4.27 6.11 10.23
N ASN A 89 5.09 5.17 10.71
CA ASN A 89 5.39 5.02 12.13
C ASN A 89 6.07 6.28 12.72
N LEU A 90 7.01 6.90 11.99
CA LEU A 90 7.66 8.12 12.42
C LEU A 90 6.70 9.31 12.53
N CYS A 91 5.67 9.38 11.70
CA CYS A 91 4.66 10.42 11.75
C CYS A 91 3.62 10.15 12.86
N ASP A 92 3.10 8.93 12.97
CA ASP A 92 2.11 8.54 13.97
C ASP A 92 2.62 8.61 15.41
N ARG A 93 3.90 8.26 15.61
CA ARG A 93 4.53 8.21 16.94
C ARG A 93 5.41 9.42 17.25
N SER A 94 5.41 10.41 16.36
CA SER A 94 6.23 11.60 16.49
C SER A 94 5.70 12.56 17.57
N THR A 95 6.60 13.26 18.23
CA THR A 95 6.31 14.46 19.03
C THR A 95 6.13 15.69 18.15
N SER A 96 6.64 15.67 16.91
CA SER A 96 6.41 16.71 15.90
C SER A 96 5.07 16.51 15.21
N LEU A 97 4.34 17.61 15.03
CA LEU A 97 3.11 17.67 14.19
C LEU A 97 3.32 18.70 13.07
N ASP A 98 4.57 19.00 12.76
CA ASP A 98 4.95 20.00 11.75
C ASP A 98 4.86 19.39 10.34
N PRO A 99 4.00 19.93 9.46
CA PRO A 99 3.89 19.46 8.09
C PRO A 99 5.21 19.57 7.30
N VAL A 100 6.08 20.55 7.63
CA VAL A 100 7.38 20.72 6.95
C VAL A 100 8.35 19.57 7.29
N ASP A 101 8.31 19.06 8.51
CA ASP A 101 9.07 17.87 8.90
C ASP A 101 8.56 16.64 8.14
N PHE A 102 7.24 16.47 8.04
CA PHE A 102 6.65 15.35 7.31
C PHE A 102 6.91 15.43 5.79
N GLU A 103 6.87 16.62 5.20
CA GLU A 103 7.26 16.83 3.80
C GLU A 103 8.72 16.39 3.57
N ALA A 104 9.64 16.81 4.45
CA ALA A 104 11.05 16.46 4.35
C ALA A 104 11.31 14.96 4.43
N LEU A 105 10.63 14.25 5.33
CA LEU A 105 10.71 12.79 5.40
C LEU A 105 10.25 12.13 4.10
N HIS A 106 9.11 12.59 3.55
CA HIS A 106 8.50 11.98 2.37
C HIS A 106 9.21 12.32 1.06
N GLU A 107 10.16 13.28 1.04
CA GLU A 107 11.09 13.44 -0.09
C GLU A 107 11.82 12.13 -0.41
N SER A 108 12.09 11.30 0.58
CA SER A 108 12.72 10.00 0.39
C SER A 108 11.93 9.07 -0.52
N MET A 109 10.58 9.11 -0.48
CA MET A 109 9.72 8.32 -1.35
C MET A 109 9.80 8.78 -2.81
N ILE A 110 9.89 10.09 -3.04
CA ILE A 110 10.07 10.65 -4.39
C ILE A 110 11.47 10.36 -4.91
N HIS A 111 12.51 10.52 -4.07
CA HIS A 111 13.89 10.20 -4.44
C HIS A 111 14.08 8.70 -4.75
N ALA A 112 13.39 7.82 -4.01
CA ALA A 112 13.40 6.38 -4.27
C ALA A 112 12.86 6.00 -5.67
N LEU A 113 11.99 6.85 -6.25
CA LEU A 113 11.44 6.68 -7.59
C LEU A 113 12.19 7.49 -8.67
N THR A 114 13.28 8.16 -8.30
CA THR A 114 14.05 9.03 -9.20
C THR A 114 15.52 8.58 -9.23
N PRO A 115 15.89 7.61 -10.08
CA PRO A 115 17.27 7.20 -10.24
C PRO A 115 18.20 8.40 -10.48
N GLY A 116 19.32 8.45 -9.74
CA GLY A 116 20.28 9.56 -9.79
C GLY A 116 19.91 10.78 -8.96
N ALA A 117 18.78 10.79 -8.25
CA ALA A 117 18.47 11.86 -7.29
C ALA A 117 19.47 11.86 -6.14
N ILE A 118 19.98 13.05 -5.81
CA ILE A 118 20.93 13.24 -4.72
C ILE A 118 20.21 13.12 -3.39
N HIS A 119 20.79 12.36 -2.47
CA HIS A 119 20.26 12.20 -1.13
C HIS A 119 20.44 13.48 -0.31
N VAL A 120 19.42 13.81 0.45
CA VAL A 120 19.42 14.93 1.39
C VAL A 120 19.23 14.43 2.82
N ASN A 121 19.41 15.28 3.81
CA ASN A 121 19.03 14.93 5.18
C ASN A 121 17.50 14.98 5.30
N TYR A 122 16.85 13.82 5.20
CA TYR A 122 15.39 13.69 5.32
C TYR A 122 14.87 14.02 6.73
N TYR A 123 15.74 13.98 7.74
CA TYR A 123 15.40 14.25 9.15
C TYR A 123 15.72 15.70 9.59
N ARG A 124 16.01 16.61 8.64
CA ARG A 124 16.54 17.96 8.91
C ARG A 124 15.68 18.87 9.80
N TYR A 125 14.40 18.54 9.98
CA TYR A 125 13.47 19.32 10.79
C TYR A 125 13.07 18.67 12.10
N ARG A 126 13.68 17.54 12.47
CA ARG A 126 13.44 16.85 13.74
C ARG A 126 14.70 16.69 14.57
N ALA A 127 14.53 16.34 15.86
CA ALA A 127 15.66 16.14 16.78
C ALA A 127 16.43 14.84 16.45
N GLU A 128 15.71 13.78 16.07
CA GLU A 128 16.26 12.46 15.75
C GLU A 128 16.75 12.47 14.30
N GLN A 129 18.08 12.51 14.08
CA GLN A 129 18.64 12.66 12.72
C GLN A 129 19.56 11.52 12.28
N ASP A 130 20.16 10.78 13.22
CA ASP A 130 21.15 9.75 12.89
C ASP A 130 20.51 8.36 12.80
N ASP A 131 20.14 7.97 11.59
CA ASP A 131 19.67 6.63 11.26
C ASP A 131 20.78 5.69 10.75
N GLY A 132 22.05 6.10 10.81
CA GLY A 132 23.17 5.31 10.28
C GLY A 132 23.07 5.04 8.77
N GLY A 133 22.37 5.91 8.03
CA GLY A 133 22.14 5.76 6.59
C GLY A 133 21.10 4.69 6.23
N TYR A 134 20.20 4.35 7.15
CA TYR A 134 19.17 3.31 6.92
C TYR A 134 18.18 3.73 5.82
N LEU A 135 17.57 4.92 5.94
CA LEU A 135 16.60 5.42 4.95
C LEU A 135 17.25 5.67 3.59
N SER A 136 18.46 6.25 3.57
CA SER A 136 19.21 6.45 2.33
C SER A 136 19.48 5.16 1.60
N ALA A 137 19.82 4.08 2.31
CA ALA A 137 20.06 2.78 1.67
C ALA A 137 18.79 2.10 1.13
N LEU A 138 17.62 2.34 1.76
CA LEU A 138 16.34 1.92 1.19
C LEU A 138 16.06 2.67 -0.12
N VAL A 139 16.29 3.99 -0.14
CA VAL A 139 16.18 4.84 -1.33
C VAL A 139 17.11 4.36 -2.45
N GLU A 140 18.40 4.17 -2.17
CA GLU A 140 19.40 3.64 -3.12
C GLU A 140 18.97 2.29 -3.68
N THR A 141 18.45 1.39 -2.83
CA THR A 141 17.97 0.09 -3.28
C THR A 141 16.85 0.21 -4.30
N CYS A 142 15.92 1.14 -4.12
CA CYS A 142 14.86 1.39 -5.09
C CYS A 142 15.41 1.96 -6.39
N GLN A 143 16.31 2.95 -6.32
CA GLN A 143 16.97 3.55 -7.49
C GLN A 143 17.75 2.51 -8.29
N ASP A 144 18.58 1.70 -7.64
CA ASP A 144 19.34 0.60 -8.25
C ASP A 144 18.47 -0.38 -9.04
N VAL A 145 17.28 -0.68 -8.53
CA VAL A 145 16.35 -1.58 -9.23
C VAL A 145 15.72 -0.88 -10.41
N LEU A 146 15.29 0.38 -10.24
CA LEU A 146 14.65 1.13 -11.33
C LEU A 146 15.60 1.45 -12.49
N GLU A 147 16.89 1.67 -12.21
CA GLU A 147 17.93 1.83 -13.26
C GLU A 147 18.04 0.60 -14.16
N LYS A 148 17.80 -0.59 -13.63
CA LYS A 148 17.81 -1.85 -14.38
C LYS A 148 16.51 -2.14 -15.13
N ALA A 149 15.44 -1.39 -14.86
CA ALA A 149 14.15 -1.61 -15.49
C ALA A 149 14.17 -1.10 -16.96
N PRO A 150 14.07 -1.98 -17.98
CA PRO A 150 14.28 -1.59 -19.38
C PRO A 150 13.29 -0.53 -19.88
N LYS A 151 12.13 -0.43 -19.24
CA LYS A 151 11.04 0.46 -19.63
C LYS A 151 10.75 1.54 -18.58
N PHE A 152 11.71 1.84 -17.69
CA PHE A 152 11.57 2.84 -16.64
C PHE A 152 11.09 4.19 -17.17
N HIS A 153 11.64 4.65 -18.30
CA HIS A 153 11.29 5.94 -18.91
C HIS A 153 9.82 6.10 -19.30
N PHE A 154 9.07 5.00 -19.42
CA PHE A 154 7.63 5.07 -19.66
C PHE A 154 6.82 5.28 -18.37
N ILE A 155 7.30 4.75 -17.24
CA ILE A 155 6.55 4.71 -15.97
C ILE A 155 6.87 5.86 -15.04
N GLN A 156 7.99 6.56 -15.21
CA GLN A 156 8.54 7.54 -14.26
C GLN A 156 7.51 8.60 -13.84
N ASP A 157 6.85 9.25 -14.80
CA ASP A 157 5.88 10.32 -14.50
C ASP A 157 4.68 9.80 -13.72
N ALA A 158 4.18 8.61 -14.07
CA ALA A 158 3.07 7.97 -13.38
C ALA A 158 3.44 7.53 -11.95
N LEU A 159 4.67 7.04 -11.76
CA LEU A 159 5.18 6.71 -10.42
C LEU A 159 5.23 7.95 -9.52
N ILE A 160 5.79 9.05 -10.02
CA ILE A 160 5.90 10.32 -9.28
C ILE A 160 4.52 10.90 -8.97
N GLU A 161 3.58 10.84 -9.91
CA GLU A 161 2.20 11.30 -9.67
C GLU A 161 1.53 10.52 -8.53
N LEU A 162 1.58 9.18 -8.57
CA LEU A 162 0.99 8.33 -7.52
C LEU A 162 1.69 8.51 -6.17
N ALA A 163 3.02 8.65 -6.17
CA ALA A 163 3.79 8.88 -4.96
C ALA A 163 3.48 10.25 -4.33
N ARG A 164 3.26 11.29 -5.13
CA ARG A 164 2.84 12.61 -4.63
C ARG A 164 1.49 12.55 -3.93
N TYR A 165 0.50 11.85 -4.50
CA TYR A 165 -0.77 11.65 -3.80
C TYR A 165 -0.57 10.98 -2.44
N TYR A 166 0.29 9.95 -2.36
CA TYR A 166 0.61 9.30 -1.10
C TYR A 166 1.29 10.26 -0.11
N CYS A 167 2.35 10.95 -0.53
CA CYS A 167 3.10 11.88 0.32
C CYS A 167 2.21 13.03 0.83
N ASP A 168 1.40 13.65 -0.05
CA ASP A 168 0.48 14.73 0.32
C ASP A 168 -0.54 14.24 1.37
N LEU A 169 -1.10 13.04 1.18
CA LEU A 169 -2.00 12.44 2.16
C LEU A 169 -1.33 12.31 3.51
N GLN A 170 -0.10 11.76 3.56
CA GLN A 170 0.63 11.54 4.82
C GLN A 170 0.89 12.86 5.54
N VAL A 171 1.30 13.90 4.82
CA VAL A 171 1.49 15.24 5.39
C VAL A 171 0.18 15.79 5.97
N HIS A 172 -0.94 15.66 5.24
CA HIS A 172 -2.21 16.24 5.67
C HIS A 172 -2.88 15.47 6.82
N LYS A 173 -2.68 14.16 6.92
CA LYS A 173 -3.34 13.34 7.94
C LYS A 173 -2.63 13.34 9.31
N HIS A 174 -1.32 13.64 9.38
CA HIS A 174 -0.54 13.53 10.61
C HIS A 174 -0.35 14.85 11.38
N VAL A 175 -0.80 15.98 10.83
CA VAL A 175 -0.81 17.27 11.52
C VAL A 175 -1.74 17.28 12.74
N LYS A 176 -1.85 18.40 13.43
CA LYS A 176 -2.78 18.59 14.56
C LYS A 176 -4.20 18.15 14.19
N VAL A 177 -4.91 17.52 15.12
CA VAL A 177 -6.22 16.89 14.89
C VAL A 177 -7.24 17.86 14.28
N ASP A 178 -7.27 19.11 14.75
CA ASP A 178 -8.17 20.16 14.27
C ASP A 178 -7.83 20.66 12.87
N GLU A 179 -6.58 20.47 12.40
CA GLU A 179 -6.14 20.85 11.06
C GLU A 179 -6.37 19.73 10.01
N ARG A 180 -6.43 18.45 10.41
CA ARG A 180 -6.46 17.29 9.49
C ARG A 180 -7.59 17.40 8.45
N VAL A 181 -8.83 17.48 8.90
CA VAL A 181 -10.01 17.51 8.02
C VAL A 181 -10.06 18.76 7.14
N PRO A 182 -9.83 19.99 7.63
CA PRO A 182 -9.74 21.17 6.78
C PRO A 182 -8.68 21.04 5.67
N ARG A 183 -7.49 20.54 5.97
CA ARG A 183 -6.42 20.31 4.98
C ARG A 183 -6.81 19.28 3.92
N LEU A 184 -7.34 18.13 4.33
CA LEU A 184 -7.80 17.07 3.42
C LEU A 184 -8.92 17.54 2.49
N LYS A 185 -9.89 18.32 3.01
CA LYS A 185 -10.94 18.93 2.18
C LYS A 185 -10.40 19.95 1.17
N ALA A 186 -9.49 20.81 1.61
CA ALA A 186 -8.85 21.78 0.73
C ALA A 186 -8.00 21.09 -0.36
N TRP A 187 -7.29 20.02 0.00
CA TRP A 187 -6.52 19.20 -0.92
C TRP A 187 -7.42 18.50 -1.95
N HIS A 188 -8.50 17.84 -1.52
CA HIS A 188 -9.48 17.25 -2.43
C HIS A 188 -10.04 18.26 -3.41
N SER A 189 -10.39 19.48 -2.95
CA SER A 189 -10.95 20.52 -3.81
C SER A 189 -10.02 20.94 -4.97
N LYS A 190 -8.69 20.82 -4.77
CA LYS A 190 -7.71 21.10 -5.84
C LYS A 190 -7.73 20.03 -6.94
N HIS A 191 -8.06 18.79 -6.59
CA HIS A 191 -8.05 17.64 -7.50
C HIS A 191 -9.44 17.27 -8.04
N GLN A 192 -10.51 17.78 -7.46
CA GLN A 192 -11.89 17.36 -7.74
C GLN A 192 -12.26 17.33 -9.24
N LYS A 193 -11.71 18.25 -10.04
CA LYS A 193 -12.01 18.33 -11.48
C LYS A 193 -11.44 17.16 -12.30
N SER A 194 -10.39 16.54 -11.81
CA SER A 194 -9.71 15.39 -12.46
C SER A 194 -10.13 14.05 -11.91
N LEU A 195 -11.00 14.03 -10.90
CA LEU A 195 -11.47 12.83 -10.22
C LEU A 195 -12.89 12.49 -10.63
N PRO A 196 -13.27 11.20 -10.60
CA PRO A 196 -14.68 10.83 -10.61
C PRO A 196 -15.37 11.36 -9.34
N GLU A 197 -16.70 11.40 -9.36
CA GLU A 197 -17.49 11.85 -8.20
C GLU A 197 -17.22 10.96 -6.98
N MET A 198 -16.59 11.57 -5.97
CA MET A 198 -16.28 10.95 -4.69
C MET A 198 -16.08 12.00 -3.59
N SER A 199 -16.22 11.56 -2.34
CA SER A 199 -15.99 12.41 -1.18
C SER A 199 -14.48 12.65 -0.93
N TRP A 200 -14.15 13.65 -0.11
CA TRP A 200 -12.77 13.93 0.28
C TRP A 200 -12.11 12.77 1.03
N TYR A 201 -12.85 12.04 1.84
CA TYR A 201 -12.33 10.88 2.58
C TYR A 201 -12.12 9.66 1.68
N GLU A 202 -12.94 9.49 0.64
CA GLU A 202 -12.72 8.46 -0.37
C GLU A 202 -11.49 8.77 -1.24
N PHE A 203 -11.34 10.02 -1.69
CA PHE A 203 -10.12 10.45 -2.40
C PHE A 203 -8.87 10.25 -1.54
N SER A 204 -8.93 10.63 -0.27
CA SER A 204 -7.84 10.42 0.66
C SER A 204 -7.47 8.92 0.77
N ALA A 205 -8.45 8.03 0.88
CA ALA A 205 -8.19 6.60 0.84
C ALA A 205 -7.53 6.14 -0.47
N CYS A 206 -8.00 6.66 -1.63
CA CYS A 206 -7.39 6.32 -2.93
C CYS A 206 -5.91 6.70 -3.01
N ALA A 207 -5.51 7.77 -2.35
CA ALA A 207 -4.13 8.25 -2.31
C ALA A 207 -3.20 7.41 -1.40
N GLY A 208 -3.75 6.68 -0.43
CA GLY A 208 -2.97 5.95 0.59
C GLY A 208 -2.36 4.61 0.14
N SER A 209 -2.56 4.20 -1.11
CA SER A 209 -2.11 2.88 -1.58
C SER A 209 -0.93 2.96 -2.53
N THR A 210 0.04 2.08 -2.35
CA THR A 210 1.23 1.91 -3.22
C THR A 210 1.03 0.87 -4.34
N LEU A 211 -0.13 0.20 -4.43
CA LEU A 211 -0.36 -0.90 -5.36
C LEU A 211 -0.18 -0.53 -6.83
N GLY A 212 -0.58 0.67 -7.24
CA GLY A 212 -0.37 1.17 -8.60
C GLY A 212 1.10 1.33 -8.94
N ILE A 213 1.93 1.79 -7.99
CA ILE A 213 3.39 1.89 -8.13
C ILE A 213 3.99 0.50 -8.37
N PHE A 214 3.63 -0.49 -7.54
CA PHE A 214 4.15 -1.85 -7.67
C PHE A 214 3.74 -2.52 -8.98
N CYS A 215 2.51 -2.29 -9.42
CA CYS A 215 2.02 -2.78 -10.70
C CYS A 215 2.82 -2.18 -11.88
N LEU A 216 3.03 -0.86 -11.89
CA LEU A 216 3.81 -0.16 -12.92
C LEU A 216 5.25 -0.65 -12.98
N VAL A 217 5.94 -0.76 -11.84
CA VAL A 217 7.32 -1.28 -11.78
C VAL A 217 7.38 -2.70 -12.31
N SER A 218 6.43 -3.56 -11.95
CA SER A 218 6.38 -4.93 -12.44
C SER A 218 6.25 -5.01 -13.96
N TYR A 219 5.41 -4.17 -14.56
CA TYR A 219 5.28 -4.09 -16.02
C TYR A 219 6.51 -3.49 -16.70
N ALA A 220 7.26 -2.59 -16.03
CA ALA A 220 8.47 -1.98 -16.61
C ALA A 220 9.61 -2.98 -16.85
N PHE A 221 9.62 -4.09 -16.13
CA PHE A 221 10.51 -5.24 -16.39
C PHE A 221 9.98 -6.19 -17.47
N GLY A 222 8.71 -6.08 -17.83
CA GLY A 222 8.09 -6.90 -18.86
C GLY A 222 8.26 -6.34 -20.27
N ASN A 223 8.06 -7.20 -21.28
CA ASN A 223 8.21 -6.83 -22.69
C ASN A 223 7.06 -5.97 -23.24
N GLN A 224 5.94 -5.91 -22.54
CA GLN A 224 4.70 -5.27 -23.03
C GLN A 224 4.52 -3.82 -22.56
N CYS A 225 5.48 -3.26 -21.81
CA CYS A 225 5.35 -1.90 -21.28
C CYS A 225 5.46 -0.86 -22.40
N SER A 226 4.44 -0.02 -22.52
CA SER A 226 4.31 1.13 -23.41
C SER A 226 3.63 2.30 -22.68
N LYS A 227 3.64 3.49 -23.29
CA LYS A 227 2.92 4.66 -22.72
C LYS A 227 1.41 4.38 -22.55
N GLU A 228 0.81 3.70 -23.50
CA GLU A 228 -0.61 3.33 -23.48
C GLU A 228 -0.90 2.35 -22.33
N LEU A 229 -0.02 1.37 -22.12
CA LEU A 229 -0.15 0.43 -21.00
C LEU A 229 0.01 1.16 -19.66
N VAL A 230 0.97 2.07 -19.54
CA VAL A 230 1.17 2.87 -18.31
C VAL A 230 -0.08 3.67 -17.96
N HIS A 231 -0.67 4.34 -18.95
CA HIS A 231 -1.94 5.05 -18.76
C HIS A 231 -3.04 4.08 -18.32
N THR A 232 -3.18 2.93 -18.99
CA THR A 232 -4.19 1.91 -18.67
C THR A 232 -4.01 1.35 -17.25
N VAL A 233 -2.75 1.12 -16.82
CA VAL A 233 -2.45 0.65 -15.45
C VAL A 233 -2.80 1.72 -14.43
N LYS A 234 -2.40 2.98 -14.66
CA LYS A 234 -2.72 4.09 -13.76
C LYS A 234 -4.24 4.22 -13.58
N GLU A 235 -5.00 4.33 -14.66
CA GLU A 235 -6.48 4.42 -14.64
C GLU A 235 -7.14 3.14 -14.08
N GLY A 236 -6.48 1.99 -14.23
CA GLY A 236 -6.94 0.72 -13.68
C GLY A 236 -6.86 0.65 -12.17
N TYR A 237 -5.79 1.22 -11.59
CA TYR A 237 -5.52 1.16 -10.15
C TYR A 237 -6.01 2.38 -9.38
N PHE A 238 -5.69 3.58 -9.84
CA PHE A 238 -6.17 4.82 -9.23
C PHE A 238 -7.40 5.34 -9.99
N PRO A 239 -8.49 5.70 -9.31
CA PRO A 239 -8.62 5.69 -7.85
C PRO A 239 -9.16 4.37 -7.26
N TRP A 240 -9.79 3.50 -8.05
CA TRP A 240 -10.74 2.52 -7.54
C TRP A 240 -10.12 1.33 -6.81
N VAL A 241 -9.08 0.69 -7.36
CA VAL A 241 -8.41 -0.44 -6.70
C VAL A 241 -7.66 0.04 -5.46
N GLN A 242 -6.96 1.16 -5.57
CA GLN A 242 -6.23 1.77 -4.46
C GLN A 242 -7.18 2.21 -3.34
N GLY A 243 -8.29 2.87 -3.70
CA GLY A 243 -9.30 3.26 -2.74
C GLY A 243 -9.96 2.08 -2.05
N LEU A 244 -10.31 1.03 -2.80
CA LEU A 244 -10.85 -0.21 -2.22
C LEU A 244 -9.88 -0.82 -1.22
N HIS A 245 -8.58 -0.89 -1.55
CA HIS A 245 -7.53 -1.41 -0.66
C HIS A 245 -7.54 -0.68 0.69
N ILE A 246 -7.41 0.63 0.67
CA ILE A 246 -7.28 1.44 1.90
C ILE A 246 -8.59 1.56 2.66
N LEU A 247 -9.74 1.62 1.98
CA LEU A 247 -11.04 1.59 2.67
C LEU A 247 -11.28 0.26 3.39
N LEU A 248 -10.78 -0.87 2.86
CA LEU A 248 -10.84 -2.15 3.56
C LEU A 248 -9.97 -2.16 4.81
N ASP A 249 -8.78 -1.57 4.75
CA ASP A 249 -7.88 -1.40 5.88
C ASP A 249 -8.57 -0.59 7.00
N TYR A 250 -9.07 0.60 6.68
CA TYR A 250 -9.82 1.44 7.62
C TYR A 250 -11.11 0.78 8.14
N LEU A 251 -11.79 -0.05 7.34
CA LEU A 251 -12.96 -0.78 7.81
C LEU A 251 -12.59 -1.81 8.89
N VAL A 252 -11.44 -2.47 8.73
CA VAL A 252 -10.93 -3.45 9.70
C VAL A 252 -10.49 -2.77 11.00
N ASP A 253 -9.87 -1.60 10.90
CA ASP A 253 -9.23 -0.92 12.02
C ASP A 253 -10.14 0.13 12.70
N GLN A 254 -11.41 0.29 12.30
CA GLN A 254 -12.33 1.31 12.79
C GLN A 254 -12.37 1.43 14.33
N GLU A 255 -12.47 0.32 15.03
CA GLU A 255 -12.58 0.34 16.50
C GLU A 255 -11.22 0.64 17.16
N GLU A 256 -10.13 0.15 16.61
CA GLU A 256 -8.79 0.43 17.11
C GLU A 256 -8.44 1.90 16.90
N ASP A 257 -8.69 2.46 15.72
CA ASP A 257 -8.47 3.87 15.40
C ASP A 257 -9.35 4.79 16.27
N ARG A 258 -10.61 4.40 16.50
CA ARG A 258 -11.51 5.15 17.36
C ARG A 258 -10.98 5.22 18.80
N LEU A 259 -10.45 4.11 19.33
CA LEU A 259 -9.88 4.05 20.68
C LEU A 259 -8.54 4.77 20.75
N GLY A 260 -7.71 4.72 19.69
CA GLY A 260 -6.43 5.41 19.56
C GLY A 260 -6.55 6.91 19.31
N GLY A 261 -7.71 7.40 18.88
CA GLY A 261 -7.90 8.79 18.42
C GLY A 261 -7.31 9.07 17.06
N ASP A 262 -7.08 8.00 16.28
CA ASP A 262 -6.52 8.07 14.93
C ASP A 262 -7.61 8.42 13.89
N LEU A 263 -7.17 8.96 12.76
CA LEU A 263 -8.06 9.33 11.67
C LEU A 263 -8.50 8.10 10.90
N ASN A 264 -9.79 7.80 10.90
CA ASN A 264 -10.36 6.72 10.11
C ASN A 264 -11.37 7.25 9.09
N PHE A 265 -11.13 7.01 7.80
CA PHE A 265 -11.97 7.52 6.72
C PHE A 265 -13.36 6.85 6.67
N CYS A 266 -13.49 5.62 7.16
CA CYS A 266 -14.79 4.95 7.24
C CYS A 266 -15.75 5.59 8.26
N SER A 267 -15.24 6.38 9.21
CA SER A 267 -16.03 7.10 10.19
C SER A 267 -16.78 8.31 9.63
N TYR A 268 -16.51 8.70 8.38
CA TYR A 268 -17.16 9.86 7.72
C TYR A 268 -18.36 9.48 6.84
N TYR A 269 -18.67 8.20 6.71
CA TYR A 269 -19.94 7.80 6.08
C TYR A 269 -21.11 8.08 7.02
N ASP A 270 -22.21 8.62 6.49
CA ASP A 270 -23.38 9.04 7.28
C ASP A 270 -23.98 7.92 8.13
N ASN A 271 -23.92 6.68 7.62
CA ASN A 271 -24.42 5.48 8.27
C ASN A 271 -23.90 4.21 7.56
N ASN A 272 -24.13 3.06 8.16
CA ASN A 272 -23.70 1.76 7.62
C ASN A 272 -24.31 1.42 6.26
N GLN A 273 -25.50 1.89 5.95
CA GLN A 273 -26.11 1.64 4.64
C GLN A 273 -25.34 2.42 3.55
N HIS A 274 -25.04 3.70 3.80
CA HIS A 274 -24.22 4.51 2.91
C HIS A 274 -22.81 3.91 2.72
N LEU A 275 -22.16 3.51 3.81
CA LEU A 275 -20.87 2.81 3.76
C LEU A 275 -20.93 1.58 2.83
N LEU A 276 -21.92 0.70 2.99
CA LEU A 276 -22.08 -0.49 2.18
C LEU A 276 -22.35 -0.20 0.70
N GLU A 277 -23.16 0.81 0.42
CA GLU A 277 -23.43 1.25 -0.95
C GLU A 277 -22.14 1.73 -1.62
N ARG A 278 -21.34 2.51 -0.92
CA ARG A 278 -20.06 3.01 -1.42
C ARG A 278 -19.02 1.88 -1.58
N PHE A 279 -18.87 0.98 -0.62
CA PHE A 279 -18.03 -0.21 -0.78
C PHE A 279 -18.46 -1.06 -1.99
N THR A 280 -19.76 -1.27 -2.15
CA THR A 280 -20.30 -1.97 -3.34
C THR A 280 -19.94 -1.24 -4.63
N HIS A 281 -20.01 0.08 -4.62
CA HIS A 281 -19.59 0.92 -5.75
C HIS A 281 -18.10 0.74 -6.04
N PHE A 282 -17.21 0.86 -5.04
CA PHE A 282 -15.77 0.67 -5.19
C PHE A 282 -15.42 -0.71 -5.73
N VAL A 283 -16.01 -1.79 -5.22
CA VAL A 283 -15.81 -3.16 -5.73
C VAL A 283 -16.17 -3.26 -7.22
N LYS A 284 -17.32 -2.70 -7.61
CA LYS A 284 -17.77 -2.71 -9.02
C LYS A 284 -16.85 -1.88 -9.92
N GLN A 285 -16.44 -0.70 -9.47
CA GLN A 285 -15.57 0.17 -10.24
C GLN A 285 -14.14 -0.40 -10.35
N ALA A 286 -13.58 -0.96 -9.25
CA ALA A 286 -12.30 -1.65 -9.28
C ALA A 286 -12.29 -2.82 -10.27
N ASP A 287 -13.37 -3.61 -10.33
CA ASP A 287 -13.49 -4.67 -11.34
C ASP A 287 -13.65 -4.14 -12.77
N LYS A 288 -14.29 -2.99 -12.93
CA LYS A 288 -14.46 -2.36 -14.24
C LYS A 288 -13.17 -1.77 -14.76
N SER A 289 -12.44 -1.03 -13.90
CA SER A 289 -11.24 -0.27 -14.28
C SER A 289 -10.09 -1.16 -14.73
N ILE A 290 -9.97 -2.37 -14.19
CA ILE A 290 -8.90 -3.32 -14.56
C ILE A 290 -9.17 -4.13 -15.84
N ARG A 291 -10.36 -4.02 -16.45
CA ARG A 291 -10.75 -4.89 -17.60
C ARG A 291 -9.88 -4.73 -18.83
N ALA A 292 -9.33 -3.54 -19.03
CA ALA A 292 -8.45 -3.24 -20.15
C ALA A 292 -6.98 -3.64 -19.91
N LEU A 293 -6.64 -4.09 -18.70
CA LEU A 293 -5.28 -4.50 -18.36
C LEU A 293 -4.91 -5.84 -19.00
N PRO A 294 -3.68 -5.99 -19.49
CA PRO A 294 -3.12 -7.31 -19.76
C PRO A 294 -3.20 -8.17 -18.49
N ASN A 295 -3.40 -9.47 -18.65
CA ASN A 295 -3.56 -10.37 -17.51
C ASN A 295 -4.74 -10.00 -16.58
N TYR A 296 -5.80 -9.45 -17.13
CA TYR A 296 -7.01 -9.00 -16.40
C TYR A 296 -7.46 -9.99 -15.32
N LYS A 297 -7.40 -11.31 -15.58
CA LYS A 297 -7.79 -12.33 -14.60
C LYS A 297 -6.91 -12.29 -13.34
N PHE A 298 -5.59 -12.03 -13.51
CA PHE A 298 -4.68 -11.85 -12.39
C PHE A 298 -5.08 -10.61 -11.55
N HIS A 299 -5.29 -9.46 -12.19
CA HIS A 299 -5.70 -8.23 -11.49
C HIS A 299 -7.05 -8.42 -10.76
N ARG A 300 -7.96 -9.17 -11.36
CA ARG A 300 -9.22 -9.53 -10.70
C ARG A 300 -8.98 -10.42 -9.47
N LEU A 301 -8.02 -11.34 -9.51
CA LEU A 301 -7.64 -12.12 -8.34
C LEU A 301 -7.04 -11.25 -7.23
N ILE A 302 -6.28 -10.18 -7.57
CA ILE A 302 -5.83 -9.21 -6.58
C ILE A 302 -7.02 -8.54 -5.91
N ASN A 303 -7.98 -7.99 -6.66
CA ASN A 303 -9.19 -7.39 -6.08
C ASN A 303 -9.94 -8.37 -5.17
N ARG A 304 -10.07 -9.65 -5.57
CA ARG A 304 -10.72 -10.69 -4.76
C ARG A 304 -9.91 -11.08 -3.53
N GLY A 305 -8.58 -11.06 -3.66
CA GLY A 305 -7.64 -11.29 -2.56
C GLY A 305 -7.76 -10.20 -1.50
N LEU A 306 -7.78 -8.92 -1.90
CA LEU A 306 -7.98 -7.80 -0.98
C LEU A 306 -9.25 -8.01 -0.14
N LEU A 307 -10.40 -8.25 -0.79
CA LEU A 307 -11.65 -8.50 -0.07
C LEU A 307 -11.54 -9.70 0.89
N GLY A 308 -10.97 -10.82 0.42
CA GLY A 308 -10.89 -12.04 1.23
C GLY A 308 -9.94 -11.92 2.41
N ILE A 309 -8.77 -11.32 2.20
CA ILE A 309 -7.70 -11.25 3.21
C ILE A 309 -8.05 -10.25 4.31
N TYR A 310 -8.46 -9.02 3.96
CA TYR A 310 -8.84 -8.00 4.94
C TYR A 310 -10.06 -8.42 5.75
N LEU A 311 -11.13 -8.88 5.10
CA LEU A 311 -12.35 -9.24 5.80
C LEU A 311 -12.27 -10.56 6.57
N ALA A 312 -11.17 -11.31 6.46
CA ALA A 312 -10.89 -12.47 7.30
C ALA A 312 -10.30 -12.10 8.67
N ASP A 313 -9.82 -10.85 8.85
CA ASP A 313 -9.23 -10.40 10.10
C ASP A 313 -10.18 -10.58 11.28
N GLN A 314 -9.62 -10.92 12.46
CA GLN A 314 -10.39 -11.14 13.67
C GLN A 314 -11.06 -9.87 14.19
N LYS A 315 -10.48 -8.69 13.93
CA LYS A 315 -11.03 -7.38 14.31
C LYS A 315 -12.43 -7.17 13.71
N VAL A 316 -12.66 -7.60 12.46
CA VAL A 316 -13.96 -7.52 11.77
C VAL A 316 -15.10 -8.18 12.55
N ARG A 317 -14.81 -9.18 13.39
CA ARG A 317 -15.82 -9.94 14.14
C ARG A 317 -16.15 -9.35 15.51
N LYS A 318 -15.37 -8.39 15.98
CA LYS A 318 -15.55 -7.77 17.29
C LYS A 318 -16.75 -6.83 17.31
N ASP A 319 -17.06 -6.21 16.18
CA ASP A 319 -18.21 -5.35 16.00
C ASP A 319 -19.26 -5.98 15.08
N GLN A 320 -20.52 -6.01 15.52
CA GLN A 320 -21.62 -6.64 14.79
C GLN A 320 -21.90 -5.94 13.45
N GLN A 321 -21.81 -4.61 13.41
CA GLN A 321 -22.10 -3.81 12.21
C GLN A 321 -21.02 -4.02 11.14
N THR A 322 -19.74 -3.99 11.54
CA THR A 322 -18.60 -4.29 10.65
C THR A 322 -18.69 -5.71 10.11
N LYS A 323 -19.09 -6.67 10.94
CA LYS A 323 -19.28 -8.07 10.51
C LYS A 323 -20.39 -8.21 9.46
N GLU A 324 -21.53 -7.56 9.63
CA GLU A 324 -22.63 -7.60 8.67
C GLU A 324 -22.22 -6.95 7.33
N ALA A 325 -21.44 -5.85 7.39
CA ALA A 325 -20.87 -5.21 6.22
C ALA A 325 -19.90 -6.17 5.49
N ALA A 326 -19.00 -6.78 6.23
CA ALA A 326 -18.03 -7.73 5.70
C ALA A 326 -18.69 -8.93 5.02
N ASP A 327 -19.71 -9.53 5.65
CA ASP A 327 -20.43 -10.68 5.08
C ASP A 327 -21.10 -10.34 3.73
N LYS A 328 -21.64 -9.12 3.59
CA LYS A 328 -22.21 -8.63 2.33
C LYS A 328 -21.13 -8.42 1.27
N ILE A 329 -20.02 -7.80 1.63
CA ILE A 329 -18.90 -7.54 0.72
C ILE A 329 -18.24 -8.86 0.25
N ILE A 330 -18.07 -9.85 1.13
CA ILE A 330 -17.55 -11.18 0.77
C ILE A 330 -18.44 -11.85 -0.26
N ARG A 331 -19.78 -11.78 -0.10
CA ARG A 331 -20.74 -12.32 -1.07
C ARG A 331 -20.62 -11.65 -2.44
N LEU A 332 -20.42 -10.33 -2.50
CA LEU A 332 -20.17 -9.60 -3.74
C LEU A 332 -18.90 -10.08 -4.46
N GLY A 333 -17.87 -10.44 -3.70
CA GLY A 333 -16.61 -10.95 -4.22
C GLY A 333 -16.69 -12.33 -4.86
N GLY A 334 -17.70 -13.15 -4.50
CA GLY A 334 -17.92 -14.48 -5.05
C GLY A 334 -16.93 -15.53 -4.59
N GLY A 335 -16.85 -16.67 -5.31
CA GLY A 335 -16.08 -17.85 -4.90
C GLY A 335 -14.59 -17.62 -4.70
N SER A 336 -13.94 -16.77 -5.51
CA SER A 336 -12.52 -16.45 -5.34
C SER A 336 -12.27 -15.69 -4.04
N THR A 337 -13.13 -14.75 -3.68
CA THR A 337 -13.04 -14.03 -2.39
C THR A 337 -13.21 -15.00 -1.22
N LEU A 338 -14.20 -15.88 -1.29
CA LEU A 338 -14.40 -16.89 -0.25
C LEU A 338 -13.18 -17.82 -0.11
N PHE A 339 -12.55 -18.20 -1.22
CA PHE A 339 -11.32 -19.00 -1.20
C PHE A 339 -10.19 -18.29 -0.45
N PHE A 340 -9.91 -17.03 -0.75
CA PHE A 340 -8.87 -16.25 -0.07
C PHE A 340 -9.20 -16.01 1.42
N TYR A 341 -10.46 -15.75 1.73
CA TYR A 341 -10.97 -15.62 3.08
C TYR A 341 -10.71 -16.88 3.94
N LEU A 342 -11.08 -18.04 3.41
CA LEU A 342 -10.87 -19.31 4.12
C LEU A 342 -9.38 -19.66 4.25
N ASN A 343 -8.59 -19.37 3.20
CA ASN A 343 -7.14 -19.60 3.21
C ASN A 343 -6.46 -18.74 4.29
N ARG A 344 -6.79 -17.45 4.39
CA ARG A 344 -6.26 -16.57 5.44
C ARG A 344 -6.62 -17.07 6.84
N LYS A 345 -7.87 -17.49 7.07
CA LYS A 345 -8.29 -18.05 8.35
C LYS A 345 -7.56 -19.34 8.72
N LEU A 346 -7.32 -20.19 7.75
CA LEU A 346 -6.53 -21.42 7.98
C LEU A 346 -5.09 -21.07 8.35
N TYR A 347 -4.46 -20.14 7.62
CA TYR A 347 -3.10 -19.67 7.90
C TYR A 347 -2.96 -19.11 9.33
N GLU A 348 -3.89 -18.27 9.78
CA GLU A 348 -3.88 -17.72 11.14
C GLU A 348 -4.02 -18.80 12.21
N ARG A 349 -4.89 -19.78 12.01
CA ARG A 349 -5.04 -20.92 12.94
C ARG A 349 -3.76 -21.74 13.05
N LEU A 350 -3.09 -22.03 11.92
CA LEU A 350 -1.84 -22.77 11.91
C LEU A 350 -0.72 -22.00 12.63
N LYS A 351 -0.65 -20.68 12.42
CA LYS A 351 0.34 -19.81 13.09
C LYS A 351 0.14 -19.78 14.60
N MET A 352 -1.11 -19.72 15.09
CA MET A 352 -1.43 -19.74 16.53
C MET A 352 -1.18 -21.10 17.18
N SER A 353 -1.20 -22.21 16.42
CA SER A 353 -0.92 -23.55 16.95
C SER A 353 0.57 -23.89 16.95
N SER A 354 1.42 -23.07 16.33
CA SER A 354 2.87 -23.29 16.18
C SER A 354 3.71 -22.39 17.11
N GLY A 355 3.09 -21.43 17.81
CA GLY A 355 3.69 -20.57 18.83
C GLY A 355 3.19 -20.87 20.22
#